data_61771c8e1915280b0a6711aad7cb0a29
#
_entry.id   61771c8e1915280b0a6711aad7cb0a29
#
_cell.length_a   1.000
_cell.length_b   1.000
_cell.length_c   1.000
_cell.angle_alpha   90.00
_cell.angle_beta   90.00
_cell.angle_gamma   90.00
#
_symmetry.space_group_name_H-M   'P 1'
#
loop_
_entity.id
_entity.type
_entity.pdbx_description
1 polymer ?
#
loop_
_entity_poly.entity_id
_entity_poly.type
_entity_poly.pdbx_seq_one_letter_code
_entity_poly.pdbx_strand_id
1 'polypeptide(L)'
;MTRRLRAAVCVVVAGAMLVAGVGTASAAPGVTPAEVTLDLAPGASTKIAKTVSTPAIPPKPDITFLIDTTGSMGGVISNVQTNANAILSNVASAQPDAQFAVAEYKDVSDATSFRVAQNLTANQTDVTNGLNSLVASGGGDYPEGGINGLFQVASGAVDFRPNSSRVVLLIGDAPSHDPSNGHTLADAVSALQAAHITVLAFDLSGLDSTGQATTITNATGGRLFSGLNPSEVSDTILAALRNLPVTVTHQLRDCDPNLSVSLTPASRTVTSGDDATFTETVSVGAGAVPGSTVTCKVDFLLNGALSPGFTETIIEHVPKATPSIATTPSGPVPAGGNVSDTATLSGGYHPTGTVTFQLFEPGDTGCATPIATRTGTVSGSGTAASGNVTIGAAGTYRWAATYSGDAHNNSVTSPCSAEQVTVTPQRLTGRAYGLTADASLAGIQLVNIAPIPDTGHISTTSTGATSVPCTATLSGLITAHALCAKVATTEFPGKSVATASIDDTTIGITGIPVITVKTINSSSTTTCAGSTGTTTIAFLKVGNTVVIAEPTNIQPNTKVDVGVVKLVLNEQTAFTTPDKGLTVNAVHVTVDALGLAKTNVVLASAESDIGNCP
;
A
#
# COMPACT_ATOMS: atom_id res chain seq x y z
N MET A 1 -35.54 6.47 -13.27
CA MET A 1 -34.71 5.80 -14.33
C MET A 1 -33.28 6.30 -14.21
N THR A 2 -32.48 5.65 -13.40
CA THR A 2 -31.08 6.02 -13.13
C THR A 2 -30.19 4.88 -13.63
N ARG A 3 -29.50 5.11 -14.75
CA ARG A 3 -28.49 4.20 -15.30
C ARG A 3 -27.21 4.35 -14.48
N ARG A 4 -26.80 3.28 -13.83
CA ARG A 4 -25.46 3.13 -13.22
C ARG A 4 -24.46 2.79 -14.35
N LEU A 5 -23.54 3.69 -14.64
CA LEU A 5 -22.33 3.37 -15.42
C LEU A 5 -21.38 2.53 -14.53
N ARG A 6 -21.13 1.29 -14.97
CA ARG A 6 -20.01 0.50 -14.47
C ARG A 6 -18.79 0.86 -15.34
N ALA A 7 -17.79 1.46 -14.75
CA ALA A 7 -16.50 1.61 -15.40
C ALA A 7 -15.79 0.24 -15.41
N ALA A 8 -15.64 -0.34 -16.60
CA ALA A 8 -14.78 -1.49 -16.82
C ALA A 8 -13.34 -0.97 -16.98
N VAL A 9 -12.47 -1.37 -16.09
CA VAL A 9 -11.03 -1.18 -16.23
C VAL A 9 -10.53 -2.23 -17.22
N CYS A 10 -10.26 -1.82 -18.47
CA CYS A 10 -9.51 -2.63 -19.44
C CYS A 10 -8.02 -2.58 -19.06
N VAL A 11 -7.50 -3.69 -18.55
CA VAL A 11 -6.06 -3.94 -18.48
C VAL A 11 -5.57 -4.27 -19.88
N VAL A 12 -4.88 -3.33 -20.52
CA VAL A 12 -4.20 -3.56 -21.81
C VAL A 12 -2.90 -4.28 -21.52
N VAL A 13 -2.87 -5.59 -21.77
CA VAL A 13 -1.62 -6.36 -21.86
C VAL A 13 -1.00 -6.02 -23.22
N ALA A 14 0.04 -5.20 -23.23
CA ALA A 14 0.82 -4.92 -24.43
C ALA A 14 1.70 -6.15 -24.75
N GLY A 15 1.18 -7.05 -25.57
CA GLY A 15 1.96 -8.13 -26.18
C GLY A 15 2.83 -7.58 -27.31
N ALA A 16 4.13 -7.50 -27.10
CA ALA A 16 5.08 -7.29 -28.19
C ALA A 16 5.21 -8.59 -29.01
N MET A 17 4.51 -8.67 -30.15
CA MET A 17 4.79 -9.69 -31.17
C MET A 17 6.08 -9.31 -31.90
N LEU A 18 7.19 -9.96 -31.57
CA LEU A 18 8.34 -10.05 -32.46
C LEU A 18 8.09 -11.19 -33.46
N VAL A 19 7.80 -10.84 -34.69
CA VAL A 19 7.88 -11.80 -35.81
C VAL A 19 9.35 -11.92 -36.20
N ALA A 20 10.02 -12.97 -35.73
CA ALA A 20 11.33 -13.36 -36.20
C ALA A 20 11.19 -14.55 -37.12
N GLY A 21 11.87 -14.49 -38.25
CA GLY A 21 11.82 -15.44 -39.37
C GLY A 21 12.20 -16.86 -38.98
N VAL A 22 11.60 -17.80 -39.71
CA VAL A 22 11.73 -19.24 -39.57
C VAL A 22 13.15 -19.69 -39.93
N GLY A 23 13.94 -19.90 -38.87
CA GLY A 23 15.05 -20.82 -38.86
C GLY A 23 14.78 -21.75 -37.69
N THR A 24 14.56 -23.05 -37.93
CA THR A 24 14.40 -24.07 -36.89
C THR A 24 15.74 -24.31 -36.17
N ALA A 25 16.18 -23.37 -35.38
CA ALA A 25 17.15 -23.70 -34.34
C ALA A 25 16.34 -24.41 -33.24
N SER A 26 16.64 -25.70 -33.01
CA SER A 26 16.12 -26.42 -31.82
C SER A 26 16.44 -25.57 -30.61
N ALA A 27 15.42 -25.24 -29.81
CA ALA A 27 15.61 -24.51 -28.59
C ALA A 27 16.60 -25.27 -27.69
N ALA A 28 17.50 -24.58 -27.00
CA ALA A 28 18.38 -25.23 -26.05
C ALA A 28 17.53 -25.95 -24.99
N PRO A 29 17.95 -27.16 -24.55
CA PRO A 29 17.21 -27.87 -23.51
C PRO A 29 17.01 -27.03 -22.25
N GLY A 30 15.78 -27.02 -21.70
CA GLY A 30 15.44 -26.23 -20.54
C GLY A 30 13.95 -25.85 -20.48
N VAL A 31 13.60 -25.03 -19.49
CA VAL A 31 12.24 -24.49 -19.32
C VAL A 31 12.11 -23.07 -19.86
N THR A 32 11.02 -22.77 -20.53
CA THR A 32 10.72 -21.44 -21.07
C THR A 32 9.29 -21.02 -20.72
N PRO A 33 9.10 -19.83 -20.08
CA PRO A 33 10.12 -18.98 -19.48
C PRO A 33 10.75 -19.63 -18.24
N ALA A 34 12.05 -19.39 -18.00
CA ALA A 34 12.77 -19.88 -16.81
C ALA A 34 12.62 -18.97 -15.59
N GLU A 35 12.18 -17.73 -15.80
CA GLU A 35 11.83 -16.78 -14.76
C GLU A 35 10.54 -16.06 -15.14
N VAL A 36 9.67 -15.88 -14.15
CA VAL A 36 8.40 -15.16 -14.30
C VAL A 36 8.26 -14.17 -13.15
N THR A 37 8.08 -12.90 -13.51
CA THR A 37 7.74 -11.83 -12.56
C THR A 37 6.30 -11.42 -12.77
N LEU A 38 5.51 -11.36 -11.69
CA LEU A 38 4.08 -11.06 -11.69
C LEU A 38 3.75 -9.98 -10.67
N ASP A 39 2.61 -9.29 -10.91
CA ASP A 39 2.03 -8.30 -10.02
C ASP A 39 0.54 -8.64 -9.80
N LEU A 40 0.24 -9.54 -8.89
CA LEU A 40 -1.10 -10.03 -8.61
C LEU A 40 -1.61 -9.55 -7.24
N ALA A 41 -2.81 -9.00 -7.21
CA ALA A 41 -3.46 -8.64 -5.95
C ALA A 41 -3.76 -9.90 -5.09
N PRO A 42 -3.83 -9.78 -3.76
CA PRO A 42 -4.26 -10.87 -2.89
C PRO A 42 -5.57 -11.52 -3.36
N GLY A 43 -5.57 -12.83 -3.50
CA GLY A 43 -6.70 -13.63 -4.03
C GLY A 43 -6.80 -13.69 -5.56
N ALA A 44 -5.90 -13.04 -6.29
CA ALA A 44 -5.88 -13.11 -7.76
C ALA A 44 -5.05 -14.29 -8.29
N SER A 45 -5.27 -14.66 -9.54
CA SER A 45 -4.54 -15.72 -10.24
C SER A 45 -4.34 -15.40 -11.71
N THR A 46 -3.30 -16.01 -12.29
CA THR A 46 -3.02 -15.94 -13.74
C THR A 46 -2.61 -17.29 -14.30
N LYS A 47 -2.63 -17.44 -15.62
CA LYS A 47 -2.19 -18.63 -16.33
C LYS A 47 -1.04 -18.30 -17.26
N ILE A 48 -0.03 -19.17 -17.27
CA ILE A 48 1.20 -19.03 -18.04
C ILE A 48 1.40 -20.29 -18.88
N ALA A 49 1.71 -20.13 -20.15
CA ALA A 49 2.12 -21.25 -21.00
C ALA A 49 3.59 -21.58 -20.70
N LYS A 50 3.88 -22.86 -20.47
CA LYS A 50 5.22 -23.39 -20.22
C LYS A 50 5.61 -24.37 -21.30
N THR A 51 6.85 -24.27 -21.74
CA THR A 51 7.48 -25.21 -22.64
C THR A 51 8.74 -25.76 -22.01
N VAL A 52 8.84 -27.07 -21.95
CA VAL A 52 10.02 -27.79 -21.48
C VAL A 52 10.64 -28.47 -22.71
N SER A 53 11.71 -27.88 -23.23
CA SER A 53 12.47 -28.46 -24.36
C SER A 53 13.39 -29.56 -23.85
N THR A 54 13.11 -30.81 -24.20
CA THR A 54 13.88 -31.95 -23.71
C THR A 54 15.20 -32.11 -24.48
N PRO A 55 16.28 -32.65 -23.86
CA PRO A 55 17.52 -32.93 -24.56
C PRO A 55 17.37 -34.10 -25.54
N ALA A 56 18.20 -34.13 -26.58
CA ALA A 56 18.17 -35.18 -27.61
C ALA A 56 18.47 -36.60 -27.06
N ILE A 57 19.19 -36.72 -25.95
CA ILE A 57 19.35 -37.95 -25.18
C ILE A 57 18.81 -37.64 -23.78
N PRO A 58 17.97 -38.51 -23.18
CA PRO A 58 17.44 -38.31 -21.85
C PRO A 58 18.57 -38.09 -20.82
N PRO A 59 18.36 -37.26 -19.77
CA PRO A 59 19.40 -37.02 -18.77
C PRO A 59 19.72 -38.27 -17.97
N LYS A 60 20.95 -38.32 -17.43
CA LYS A 60 21.45 -39.40 -16.58
C LYS A 60 21.23 -40.81 -17.18
N PRO A 61 21.68 -41.02 -18.44
CA PRO A 61 21.42 -42.29 -19.10
C PRO A 61 22.33 -43.39 -18.54
N ASP A 62 21.70 -44.52 -18.16
CA ASP A 62 22.35 -45.77 -17.79
C ASP A 62 22.10 -46.76 -18.93
N ILE A 63 23.11 -47.02 -19.71
CA ILE A 63 23.02 -47.79 -20.95
C ILE A 63 23.71 -49.13 -20.80
N THR A 64 22.97 -50.22 -20.94
CA THR A 64 23.52 -51.57 -20.89
C THR A 64 23.56 -52.19 -22.28
N PHE A 65 24.77 -52.54 -22.74
CA PHE A 65 24.93 -53.40 -23.89
C PHE A 65 24.66 -54.85 -23.45
N LEU A 66 23.54 -55.43 -23.91
CA LEU A 66 23.24 -56.83 -23.71
C LEU A 66 23.37 -57.53 -25.05
N ILE A 67 24.50 -58.22 -25.24
CA ILE A 67 24.93 -58.72 -26.55
C ILE A 67 24.88 -60.25 -26.54
N ASP A 68 24.25 -60.79 -27.57
CA ASP A 68 24.43 -62.19 -27.90
C ASP A 68 25.89 -62.49 -28.28
N THR A 69 26.48 -63.46 -27.64
CA THR A 69 27.87 -63.88 -27.86
C THR A 69 27.99 -65.32 -28.33
N THR A 70 26.93 -65.85 -28.93
CA THR A 70 26.96 -67.15 -29.64
C THR A 70 27.78 -67.06 -30.91
N GLY A 71 28.12 -68.21 -31.53
CA GLY A 71 29.11 -68.32 -32.57
C GLY A 71 28.82 -67.48 -33.83
N SER A 72 27.55 -67.24 -34.16
CA SER A 72 27.10 -66.43 -35.30
C SER A 72 27.41 -64.96 -35.18
N MET A 73 27.59 -64.43 -33.97
CA MET A 73 27.67 -62.98 -33.66
C MET A 73 29.06 -62.36 -33.88
N GLY A 74 30.07 -63.10 -34.38
CA GLY A 74 31.46 -62.61 -34.50
C GLY A 74 31.62 -61.32 -35.25
N GLY A 75 30.88 -61.11 -36.36
CA GLY A 75 30.94 -59.86 -37.14
C GLY A 75 30.37 -58.66 -36.38
N VAL A 76 29.32 -58.86 -35.60
CA VAL A 76 28.64 -57.80 -34.81
C VAL A 76 29.50 -57.39 -33.63
N ILE A 77 30.00 -58.37 -32.88
CA ILE A 77 30.92 -58.10 -31.74
C ILE A 77 32.11 -57.29 -32.23
N SER A 78 32.75 -57.69 -33.35
CA SER A 78 33.87 -56.93 -33.93
C SER A 78 33.51 -55.50 -34.33
N ASN A 79 32.29 -55.28 -34.89
CA ASN A 79 31.82 -53.95 -35.24
C ASN A 79 31.65 -53.09 -33.97
N VAL A 80 30.93 -53.59 -32.94
CA VAL A 80 30.73 -52.87 -31.68
C VAL A 80 32.03 -52.56 -30.98
N GLN A 81 33.00 -53.51 -30.92
CA GLN A 81 34.35 -53.33 -30.37
C GLN A 81 35.12 -52.24 -31.11
N THR A 82 35.08 -52.24 -32.42
CA THR A 82 35.80 -51.23 -33.25
C THR A 82 35.21 -49.84 -33.06
N ASN A 83 33.90 -49.71 -32.89
CA ASN A 83 33.22 -48.43 -32.80
C ASN A 83 32.89 -48.02 -31.34
N ALA A 84 33.29 -48.81 -30.33
CA ALA A 84 32.95 -48.59 -28.91
C ALA A 84 33.28 -47.17 -28.48
N ASN A 85 34.49 -46.67 -28.73
CA ASN A 85 34.92 -45.33 -28.31
C ASN A 85 34.07 -44.22 -28.96
N ALA A 86 33.63 -44.41 -30.23
CA ALA A 86 32.77 -43.44 -30.90
C ALA A 86 31.38 -43.42 -30.29
N ILE A 87 30.77 -44.58 -29.99
CA ILE A 87 29.49 -44.69 -29.34
C ILE A 87 29.51 -44.02 -27.96
N LEU A 88 30.47 -44.41 -27.11
CA LEU A 88 30.60 -43.90 -25.74
C LEU A 88 30.87 -42.38 -25.70
N SER A 89 31.78 -41.89 -26.56
CA SER A 89 32.11 -40.47 -26.60
C SER A 89 30.98 -39.59 -27.11
N ASN A 90 30.21 -40.06 -28.11
CA ASN A 90 29.06 -39.33 -28.65
C ASN A 90 27.95 -39.19 -27.60
N VAL A 91 27.66 -40.27 -26.89
CA VAL A 91 26.66 -40.24 -25.81
C VAL A 91 27.15 -39.36 -24.66
N ALA A 92 28.38 -39.50 -24.19
CA ALA A 92 28.94 -38.69 -23.09
C ALA A 92 29.08 -37.21 -23.45
N SER A 93 29.27 -36.88 -24.73
CA SER A 93 29.28 -35.47 -25.18
C SER A 93 27.89 -34.84 -25.13
N ALA A 94 26.83 -35.63 -25.40
CA ALA A 94 25.45 -35.17 -25.31
C ALA A 94 24.90 -35.19 -23.85
N GLN A 95 25.38 -36.16 -23.05
CA GLN A 95 25.00 -36.37 -21.65
C GLN A 95 26.24 -36.71 -20.83
N PRO A 96 26.93 -35.71 -20.24
CA PRO A 96 28.21 -35.92 -19.55
C PRO A 96 28.16 -36.87 -18.35
N ASP A 97 26.96 -37.11 -17.79
CA ASP A 97 26.73 -38.03 -16.67
C ASP A 97 26.31 -39.44 -17.10
N ALA A 98 26.45 -39.77 -18.40
CA ALA A 98 26.15 -41.10 -18.91
C ALA A 98 27.05 -42.17 -18.27
N GLN A 99 26.41 -43.32 -17.95
CA GLN A 99 27.14 -44.51 -17.55
C GLN A 99 26.75 -45.71 -18.39
N PHE A 100 27.66 -46.65 -18.50
CA PHE A 100 27.53 -47.79 -19.39
C PHE A 100 27.88 -49.09 -18.67
N ALA A 101 27.12 -50.16 -18.99
CA ALA A 101 27.40 -51.54 -18.59
C ALA A 101 27.52 -52.43 -19.83
N VAL A 102 28.21 -53.52 -19.70
CA VAL A 102 28.31 -54.57 -20.70
C VAL A 102 27.92 -55.90 -20.12
N ALA A 103 26.95 -56.57 -20.71
CA ALA A 103 26.51 -57.91 -20.41
C ALA A 103 26.40 -58.76 -21.67
N GLU A 104 26.60 -60.02 -21.53
CA GLU A 104 26.43 -61.00 -22.57
C GLU A 104 25.44 -62.07 -22.21
N TYR A 105 24.81 -62.62 -23.25
CA TYR A 105 24.04 -63.86 -23.09
C TYR A 105 24.44 -64.85 -24.20
N LYS A 106 24.17 -66.14 -23.90
CA LYS A 106 24.39 -67.26 -24.82
C LYS A 106 23.22 -68.18 -24.74
N ASP A 107 23.32 -69.36 -25.38
CA ASP A 107 22.35 -70.40 -25.28
C ASP A 107 22.19 -70.89 -23.82
N VAL A 108 20.98 -71.38 -23.46
CA VAL A 108 20.65 -71.96 -22.16
C VAL A 108 21.48 -73.21 -21.85
N SER A 109 22.02 -73.88 -22.87
CA SER A 109 22.90 -75.03 -22.76
C SER A 109 24.39 -74.71 -22.52
N ASP A 110 24.79 -73.45 -22.71
CA ASP A 110 26.16 -73.02 -22.49
C ASP A 110 26.53 -72.99 -21.02
N ALA A 111 27.79 -73.29 -20.65
CA ALA A 111 28.26 -73.27 -19.30
C ALA A 111 28.10 -71.92 -18.59
N THR A 112 28.06 -70.84 -19.36
CA THR A 112 27.77 -69.46 -18.91
C THR A 112 26.74 -68.90 -19.87
N SER A 113 25.47 -69.01 -19.47
CA SER A 113 24.33 -68.50 -20.27
C SER A 113 24.11 -66.96 -20.11
N PHE A 114 24.69 -66.33 -19.08
CA PHE A 114 24.63 -64.90 -18.79
C PHE A 114 25.84 -64.46 -18.01
N ARG A 115 26.41 -63.30 -18.32
CA ARG A 115 27.52 -62.68 -17.56
C ARG A 115 27.47 -61.15 -17.70
N VAL A 116 27.70 -60.42 -16.59
CA VAL A 116 28.06 -59.02 -16.65
C VAL A 116 29.57 -58.88 -16.82
N ALA A 117 29.99 -58.45 -18.00
CA ALA A 117 31.41 -58.26 -18.37
C ALA A 117 31.96 -56.99 -17.76
N GLN A 118 31.14 -55.94 -17.65
CA GLN A 118 31.45 -54.66 -16.98
C GLN A 118 30.17 -54.11 -16.35
N ASN A 119 30.15 -53.90 -15.04
CA ASN A 119 29.03 -53.23 -14.38
C ASN A 119 29.04 -51.73 -14.70
N LEU A 120 27.97 -51.04 -14.36
CA LEU A 120 27.73 -49.64 -14.72
C LEU A 120 28.87 -48.75 -14.27
N THR A 121 29.45 -47.98 -15.20
CA THR A 121 30.56 -47.04 -14.98
C THR A 121 30.56 -45.89 -15.97
N ALA A 122 31.06 -44.71 -15.54
CA ALA A 122 31.33 -43.57 -16.42
C ALA A 122 32.74 -43.69 -17.09
N ASN A 123 33.59 -44.61 -16.64
CA ASN A 123 34.90 -44.82 -17.19
C ASN A 123 34.84 -45.55 -18.53
N GLN A 124 34.94 -44.82 -19.62
CA GLN A 124 34.86 -45.37 -20.98
C GLN A 124 35.91 -46.44 -21.28
N THR A 125 37.06 -46.39 -20.64
CA THR A 125 38.11 -47.40 -20.78
C THR A 125 37.68 -48.74 -20.23
N ASP A 126 37.02 -48.75 -19.05
CA ASP A 126 36.52 -49.98 -18.42
C ASP A 126 35.43 -50.61 -19.27
N VAL A 127 34.52 -49.76 -19.82
CA VAL A 127 33.47 -50.21 -20.75
C VAL A 127 34.05 -50.79 -22.01
N THR A 128 35.06 -50.14 -22.61
CA THR A 128 35.76 -50.66 -23.81
C THR A 128 36.48 -51.99 -23.52
N ASN A 129 37.08 -52.12 -22.34
CA ASN A 129 37.67 -53.40 -21.91
C ASN A 129 36.61 -54.50 -21.74
N GLY A 130 35.45 -54.13 -21.18
CA GLY A 130 34.30 -55.06 -21.09
C GLY A 130 33.82 -55.54 -22.45
N LEU A 131 33.63 -54.58 -23.40
CA LEU A 131 33.29 -54.95 -24.78
C LEU A 131 34.34 -55.79 -25.46
N ASN A 132 35.62 -55.49 -25.30
CA ASN A 132 36.74 -56.25 -25.85
C ASN A 132 36.92 -57.64 -25.24
N SER A 133 36.31 -57.89 -24.09
CA SER A 133 36.29 -59.21 -23.43
C SER A 133 35.24 -60.19 -24.02
N LEU A 134 34.35 -59.67 -24.85
CA LEU A 134 33.29 -60.50 -25.48
C LEU A 134 33.91 -61.35 -26.62
N VAL A 135 33.59 -62.62 -26.66
CA VAL A 135 34.08 -63.54 -27.69
C VAL A 135 32.91 -64.39 -28.24
N ALA A 136 32.75 -64.37 -29.54
CA ALA A 136 31.77 -65.20 -30.23
C ALA A 136 32.15 -66.67 -30.07
N SER A 137 31.34 -67.42 -29.32
CA SER A 137 31.54 -68.86 -29.13
C SER A 137 30.32 -69.51 -28.47
N GLY A 138 30.20 -70.82 -28.62
CA GLY A 138 29.03 -71.51 -28.09
C GLY A 138 27.79 -71.34 -28.94
N GLY A 139 26.61 -71.50 -28.36
CA GLY A 139 25.35 -71.63 -29.05
C GLY A 139 25.11 -73.05 -29.47
N GLY A 140 24.30 -73.81 -28.76
CA GLY A 140 24.06 -75.23 -29.04
C GLY A 140 23.03 -75.49 -30.08
N ASP A 141 22.02 -74.66 -30.09
CA ASP A 141 20.88 -74.73 -31.03
C ASP A 141 20.31 -73.30 -31.30
N TYR A 142 19.23 -73.26 -32.01
CA TYR A 142 18.43 -72.06 -32.27
C TYR A 142 17.04 -72.29 -31.72
N PRO A 143 16.60 -71.61 -30.66
CA PRO A 143 16.86 -70.22 -30.17
C PRO A 143 17.95 -70.10 -29.08
N GLU A 144 18.24 -68.86 -28.64
CA GLU A 144 19.25 -68.48 -27.66
C GLU A 144 18.66 -68.04 -26.28
N GLY A 145 19.50 -67.49 -25.39
CA GLY A 145 19.11 -67.16 -24.00
C GLY A 145 18.71 -65.70 -23.72
N GLY A 146 18.22 -64.95 -24.71
CA GLY A 146 17.97 -63.51 -24.59
C GLY A 146 16.95 -63.10 -23.53
N ILE A 147 15.85 -63.89 -23.33
CA ILE A 147 14.85 -63.63 -22.29
C ILE A 147 15.48 -63.72 -20.90
N ASN A 148 16.31 -64.74 -20.62
CA ASN A 148 17.06 -64.84 -19.36
C ASN A 148 18.00 -63.64 -19.17
N GLY A 149 18.75 -63.24 -20.24
CA GLY A 149 19.64 -62.07 -20.18
C GLY A 149 18.89 -60.77 -19.75
N LEU A 150 17.77 -60.50 -20.35
CA LEU A 150 16.91 -59.37 -20.03
C LEU A 150 16.38 -59.43 -18.58
N PHE A 151 15.90 -60.64 -18.16
CA PHE A 151 15.41 -60.82 -16.81
C PHE A 151 16.50 -60.58 -15.74
N GLN A 152 17.73 -61.09 -15.98
CA GLN A 152 18.84 -60.91 -15.07
C GLN A 152 19.26 -59.43 -14.93
N VAL A 153 19.35 -58.71 -16.06
CA VAL A 153 19.63 -57.28 -16.08
C VAL A 153 18.57 -56.49 -15.31
N ALA A 154 17.29 -56.79 -15.53
CA ALA A 154 16.17 -56.12 -14.87
C ALA A 154 16.05 -56.46 -13.35
N SER A 155 16.54 -57.65 -12.97
CA SER A 155 16.48 -58.14 -11.58
C SER A 155 17.69 -57.78 -10.73
N GLY A 156 18.56 -56.87 -11.22
CA GLY A 156 19.66 -56.30 -10.41
C GLY A 156 21.04 -56.86 -10.70
N ALA A 157 21.25 -57.62 -11.80
CA ALA A 157 22.60 -58.00 -12.22
C ALA A 157 23.45 -56.78 -12.69
N VAL A 158 22.76 -55.70 -13.10
CA VAL A 158 23.36 -54.41 -13.39
C VAL A 158 22.88 -53.38 -12.35
N ASP A 159 23.82 -52.66 -11.73
CA ASP A 159 23.57 -51.69 -10.66
C ASP A 159 23.10 -50.31 -11.22
N PHE A 160 21.87 -50.25 -11.72
CA PHE A 160 21.31 -48.98 -12.24
C PHE A 160 21.18 -47.92 -11.15
N ARG A 161 21.56 -46.70 -11.47
CA ARG A 161 21.46 -45.58 -10.54
C ARG A 161 20.00 -45.19 -10.25
N PRO A 162 19.68 -44.67 -9.06
CA PRO A 162 18.37 -44.09 -8.78
C PRO A 162 18.06 -42.91 -9.74
N ASN A 163 16.83 -42.83 -10.22
CA ASN A 163 16.34 -41.76 -11.10
C ASN A 163 17.19 -41.59 -12.38
N SER A 164 17.69 -42.69 -12.95
CA SER A 164 18.36 -42.71 -14.23
C SER A 164 17.42 -43.10 -15.37
N SER A 165 17.73 -42.67 -16.59
CA SER A 165 17.10 -43.16 -17.82
C SER A 165 17.75 -44.48 -18.21
N ARG A 166 17.11 -45.61 -17.84
CA ARG A 166 17.66 -46.95 -18.01
C ARG A 166 17.35 -47.50 -19.42
N VAL A 167 18.37 -47.82 -20.14
CA VAL A 167 18.27 -48.34 -21.51
C VAL A 167 19.06 -49.63 -21.66
N VAL A 168 18.44 -50.65 -22.19
CA VAL A 168 19.10 -51.89 -22.59
C VAL A 168 19.13 -51.97 -24.12
N LEU A 169 20.32 -52.12 -24.68
CA LEU A 169 20.58 -52.39 -26.09
C LEU A 169 20.64 -53.91 -26.22
N LEU A 170 19.54 -54.53 -26.61
CA LEU A 170 19.49 -55.97 -26.90
C LEU A 170 19.97 -56.23 -28.34
N ILE A 171 21.11 -56.89 -28.48
CA ILE A 171 21.74 -57.09 -29.81
C ILE A 171 21.86 -58.61 -30.02
N GLY A 172 21.27 -59.10 -31.09
CA GLY A 172 21.28 -60.55 -31.39
C GLY A 172 20.76 -60.87 -32.79
N ASP A 173 20.92 -62.17 -33.17
CA ASP A 173 20.53 -62.69 -34.46
C ASP A 173 19.60 -63.92 -34.37
N ALA A 174 19.16 -64.29 -33.15
CA ALA A 174 18.27 -65.43 -32.87
C ALA A 174 17.18 -65.08 -31.86
N PRO A 175 15.97 -65.69 -31.94
CA PRO A 175 14.94 -65.55 -30.91
C PRO A 175 15.39 -66.19 -29.61
N SER A 176 14.64 -66.01 -28.53
CA SER A 176 14.96 -66.63 -27.24
C SER A 176 14.15 -67.90 -27.02
N HIS A 177 14.73 -68.87 -26.30
CA HIS A 177 13.95 -69.86 -25.62
C HIS A 177 12.88 -69.19 -24.73
N ASP A 178 11.67 -69.80 -24.68
CA ASP A 178 10.60 -69.38 -23.79
C ASP A 178 9.93 -70.62 -23.14
N PRO A 179 10.23 -70.98 -21.87
CA PRO A 179 11.09 -70.23 -20.94
C PRO A 179 12.59 -70.37 -21.23
N SER A 180 13.38 -69.33 -20.89
CA SER A 180 14.83 -69.26 -20.95
C SER A 180 15.39 -69.31 -19.51
N ASN A 181 16.13 -70.37 -19.19
CA ASN A 181 16.62 -70.63 -17.82
C ASN A 181 15.53 -70.51 -16.72
N GLY A 182 14.30 -70.91 -17.06
CA GLY A 182 13.14 -70.89 -16.14
C GLY A 182 12.36 -69.57 -16.12
N HIS A 183 12.80 -68.57 -16.89
CA HIS A 183 12.10 -67.26 -17.03
C HIS A 183 11.35 -67.21 -18.34
N THR A 184 10.05 -66.85 -18.29
CA THR A 184 9.20 -66.67 -19.47
C THR A 184 9.36 -65.24 -20.03
N LEU A 185 8.91 -65.02 -21.26
CA LEU A 185 8.81 -63.71 -21.88
C LEU A 185 8.00 -62.73 -20.98
N ALA A 186 6.94 -63.19 -20.36
CA ALA A 186 6.11 -62.39 -19.47
C ALA A 186 6.87 -61.97 -18.18
N ASP A 187 7.71 -62.89 -17.64
CA ASP A 187 8.53 -62.57 -16.47
C ASP A 187 9.57 -61.48 -16.80
N ALA A 188 10.24 -61.61 -17.93
CA ALA A 188 11.23 -60.61 -18.38
C ALA A 188 10.56 -59.25 -18.67
N VAL A 189 9.43 -59.20 -19.33
CA VAL A 189 8.67 -57.97 -19.59
C VAL A 189 8.24 -57.31 -18.26
N SER A 190 7.70 -58.11 -17.31
CA SER A 190 7.28 -57.58 -16.02
C SER A 190 8.45 -57.03 -15.21
N ALA A 191 9.59 -57.69 -15.20
CA ALA A 191 10.80 -57.22 -14.54
C ALA A 191 11.35 -55.93 -15.18
N LEU A 192 11.40 -55.83 -16.50
CA LEU A 192 11.82 -54.66 -17.22
C LEU A 192 10.93 -53.43 -16.94
N GLN A 193 9.60 -53.64 -16.95
CA GLN A 193 8.63 -52.58 -16.59
C GLN A 193 8.78 -52.13 -15.13
N ALA A 194 8.89 -53.06 -14.21
CA ALA A 194 9.09 -52.77 -12.78
C ALA A 194 10.40 -51.99 -12.53
N ALA A 195 11.45 -52.28 -13.30
CA ALA A 195 12.73 -51.60 -13.23
C ALA A 195 12.76 -50.31 -14.06
N HIS A 196 11.67 -49.92 -14.76
CA HIS A 196 11.60 -48.79 -15.71
C HIS A 196 12.69 -48.77 -16.76
N ILE A 197 12.96 -49.94 -17.38
CA ILE A 197 13.97 -50.13 -18.42
C ILE A 197 13.31 -50.03 -19.78
N THR A 198 13.82 -49.18 -20.64
CA THR A 198 13.49 -49.13 -22.07
C THR A 198 14.42 -50.07 -22.84
N VAL A 199 13.87 -50.99 -23.66
CA VAL A 199 14.68 -51.91 -24.49
C VAL A 199 14.70 -51.45 -25.93
N LEU A 200 15.91 -51.23 -26.46
CA LEU A 200 16.16 -51.04 -27.90
C LEU A 200 16.72 -52.35 -28.45
N ALA A 201 16.00 -52.99 -29.33
CA ALA A 201 16.38 -54.30 -29.91
C ALA A 201 16.97 -54.13 -31.32
N PHE A 202 18.13 -54.74 -31.53
CA PHE A 202 18.89 -54.70 -32.80
C PHE A 202 18.89 -56.10 -33.37
N ASP A 203 18.00 -56.36 -34.34
CA ASP A 203 17.77 -57.61 -34.99
C ASP A 203 18.59 -57.71 -36.28
N LEU A 204 19.55 -58.60 -36.33
CA LEU A 204 20.40 -58.82 -37.46
C LEU A 204 19.80 -59.80 -38.49
N SER A 205 19.17 -60.88 -38.02
CA SER A 205 18.65 -61.88 -38.95
C SER A 205 17.53 -62.77 -38.40
N GLY A 206 17.18 -62.66 -37.14
CA GLY A 206 16.20 -63.58 -36.54
C GLY A 206 15.84 -63.33 -35.09
N LEU A 207 16.36 -62.29 -34.43
CA LEU A 207 16.06 -61.95 -33.04
C LEU A 207 14.54 -61.84 -32.82
N ASP A 208 13.79 -61.32 -33.79
CA ASP A 208 12.33 -61.17 -33.74
C ASP A 208 11.56 -62.21 -34.54
N SER A 209 12.18 -63.31 -34.97
CA SER A 209 11.51 -64.34 -35.77
C SER A 209 10.27 -64.96 -35.12
N THR A 210 10.15 -64.86 -33.80
CA THR A 210 8.98 -65.31 -33.01
C THR A 210 8.14 -64.14 -32.48
N GLY A 211 8.47 -62.87 -32.80
CA GLY A 211 7.76 -61.69 -32.29
C GLY A 211 8.09 -61.31 -30.84
N GLN A 212 9.11 -61.93 -30.24
CA GLN A 212 9.51 -61.67 -28.85
C GLN A 212 10.11 -60.27 -28.68
N ALA A 213 11.05 -59.87 -29.58
CA ALA A 213 11.67 -58.56 -29.49
C ALA A 213 10.68 -57.43 -29.73
N THR A 214 9.72 -57.61 -30.66
CA THR A 214 8.58 -56.70 -30.87
C THR A 214 7.74 -56.58 -29.59
N THR A 215 7.42 -57.69 -28.93
CA THR A 215 6.63 -57.71 -27.70
C THR A 215 7.38 -56.98 -26.57
N ILE A 216 8.66 -57.21 -26.35
CA ILE A 216 9.51 -56.58 -25.32
C ILE A 216 9.62 -55.06 -25.59
N THR A 217 9.96 -54.64 -26.81
CA THR A 217 10.16 -53.22 -27.12
C THR A 217 8.86 -52.43 -26.98
N ASN A 218 7.72 -52.98 -27.44
CA ASN A 218 6.41 -52.34 -27.28
C ASN A 218 6.03 -52.21 -25.81
N ALA A 219 6.28 -53.25 -25.00
CA ALA A 219 5.95 -53.24 -23.58
C ALA A 219 6.81 -52.29 -22.75
N THR A 220 8.04 -51.99 -23.19
CA THR A 220 9.01 -51.12 -22.50
C THR A 220 9.12 -49.71 -23.07
N GLY A 221 8.30 -49.36 -24.09
CA GLY A 221 8.37 -48.08 -24.78
C GLY A 221 9.62 -47.88 -25.64
N GLY A 222 10.29 -48.97 -25.98
CA GLY A 222 11.45 -49.00 -26.85
C GLY A 222 11.13 -49.20 -28.32
N ARG A 223 12.13 -49.68 -29.06
CA ARG A 223 11.99 -49.86 -30.52
C ARG A 223 12.80 -51.06 -31.02
N LEU A 224 12.26 -51.74 -32.01
CA LEU A 224 12.97 -52.78 -32.77
C LEU A 224 13.57 -52.18 -34.04
N PHE A 225 14.81 -52.53 -34.33
CA PHE A 225 15.56 -52.22 -35.56
C PHE A 225 15.92 -53.54 -36.23
N SER A 226 15.25 -53.86 -37.34
CA SER A 226 15.36 -55.16 -38.03
C SER A 226 16.13 -55.07 -39.32
N GLY A 227 16.71 -56.20 -39.73
CA GLY A 227 17.40 -56.32 -41.00
C GLY A 227 18.74 -55.60 -41.08
N LEU A 228 19.39 -55.44 -39.92
CA LEU A 228 20.66 -54.72 -39.80
C LEU A 228 21.80 -55.59 -40.26
N ASN A 229 22.71 -54.98 -41.04
CA ASN A 229 24.02 -55.57 -41.27
C ASN A 229 24.92 -55.32 -40.04
N PRO A 230 25.87 -56.22 -39.75
CA PRO A 230 26.81 -56.01 -38.63
C PRO A 230 27.53 -54.66 -38.65
N SER A 231 27.81 -54.08 -39.83
CA SER A 231 28.47 -52.76 -39.96
C SER A 231 27.56 -51.57 -39.62
N GLU A 232 26.25 -51.75 -39.57
CA GLU A 232 25.25 -50.66 -39.33
C GLU A 232 24.85 -50.52 -37.85
N VAL A 233 25.19 -51.51 -37.00
CA VAL A 233 24.74 -51.59 -35.60
C VAL A 233 25.16 -50.35 -34.80
N SER A 234 26.41 -49.92 -34.88
CA SER A 234 26.94 -48.79 -34.13
C SER A 234 26.27 -47.46 -34.47
N ASP A 235 26.03 -47.19 -35.74
CA ASP A 235 25.33 -45.97 -36.19
C ASP A 235 23.86 -45.99 -35.79
N THR A 236 23.21 -47.17 -35.88
CA THR A 236 21.83 -47.36 -35.48
C THR A 236 21.64 -47.19 -33.97
N ILE A 237 22.60 -47.65 -33.15
CA ILE A 237 22.61 -47.41 -31.67
C ILE A 237 22.61 -45.90 -31.38
N LEU A 238 23.50 -45.14 -32.01
CA LEU A 238 23.57 -43.68 -31.81
C LEU A 238 22.26 -42.96 -32.24
N ALA A 239 21.68 -43.39 -33.35
CA ALA A 239 20.39 -42.84 -33.79
C ALA A 239 19.23 -43.22 -32.90
N ALA A 240 19.23 -44.45 -32.36
CA ALA A 240 18.18 -44.97 -31.49
C ALA A 240 18.14 -44.24 -30.12
N LEU A 241 19.29 -43.94 -29.54
CA LEU A 241 19.41 -43.26 -28.26
C LEU A 241 18.89 -41.79 -28.27
N ARG A 242 18.71 -41.21 -29.46
CA ARG A 242 18.17 -39.86 -29.66
C ARG A 242 16.65 -39.80 -29.80
N ASN A 243 15.95 -40.89 -29.76
CA ASN A 243 14.50 -40.98 -29.95
C ASN A 243 13.82 -41.78 -28.84
N LEU A 244 14.27 -41.55 -27.60
CA LEU A 244 13.74 -42.25 -26.44
C LEU A 244 12.56 -41.48 -25.81
N PRO A 245 11.60 -42.17 -25.19
CA PRO A 245 10.54 -41.51 -24.47
C PRO A 245 11.10 -40.80 -23.25
N VAL A 246 10.70 -39.54 -23.03
CA VAL A 246 11.01 -38.72 -21.88
C VAL A 246 9.72 -38.31 -21.21
N THR A 247 9.53 -38.73 -19.96
CA THR A 247 8.41 -38.29 -19.14
C THR A 247 8.83 -37.08 -18.31
N VAL A 248 8.20 -35.95 -18.58
CA VAL A 248 8.38 -34.70 -17.85
C VAL A 248 7.34 -34.62 -16.75
N THR A 249 7.79 -34.52 -15.51
CA THR A 249 6.99 -34.23 -14.32
C THR A 249 7.48 -32.96 -13.67
N HIS A 250 6.81 -32.47 -12.64
CA HIS A 250 7.24 -31.29 -11.91
C HIS A 250 7.11 -31.47 -10.40
N GLN A 251 7.90 -30.72 -9.64
CA GLN A 251 7.80 -30.56 -8.19
C GLN A 251 8.02 -29.12 -7.80
N LEU A 252 7.30 -28.68 -6.74
CA LEU A 252 7.46 -27.36 -6.17
C LEU A 252 8.54 -27.37 -5.09
N ARG A 253 9.33 -26.30 -5.03
CA ARG A 253 10.41 -26.14 -4.05
C ARG A 253 10.52 -24.69 -3.60
N ASP A 254 10.81 -24.48 -2.31
CA ASP A 254 11.02 -23.15 -1.71
C ASP A 254 9.86 -22.17 -1.98
N CYS A 255 8.61 -22.65 -1.93
CA CYS A 255 7.43 -21.84 -2.19
C CYS A 255 6.92 -21.15 -0.92
N ASP A 256 6.64 -19.82 -1.05
CA ASP A 256 5.96 -19.07 0.00
C ASP A 256 4.54 -19.66 0.22
N PRO A 257 4.07 -19.80 1.47
CA PRO A 257 2.72 -20.30 1.76
C PRO A 257 1.58 -19.50 1.13
N ASN A 258 1.82 -18.24 0.79
CA ASN A 258 0.85 -17.36 0.13
C ASN A 258 0.91 -17.44 -1.41
N LEU A 259 1.78 -18.29 -1.98
CA LEU A 259 1.89 -18.50 -3.42
C LEU A 259 1.54 -19.94 -3.75
N SER A 260 0.46 -20.15 -4.48
CA SER A 260 0.02 -21.45 -4.96
C SER A 260 0.32 -21.59 -6.46
N VAL A 261 1.00 -22.67 -6.82
CA VAL A 261 1.37 -22.99 -8.20
C VAL A 261 0.86 -24.36 -8.56
N SER A 262 0.26 -24.52 -9.72
CA SER A 262 -0.20 -25.80 -10.24
C SER A 262 -0.01 -25.87 -11.76
N LEU A 263 0.36 -27.05 -12.26
CA LEU A 263 0.57 -27.28 -13.67
C LEU A 263 -0.41 -28.32 -14.23
N THR A 264 -0.88 -28.10 -15.44
CA THR A 264 -1.78 -29.01 -16.15
C THR A 264 -1.24 -29.26 -17.56
N PRO A 265 -1.10 -30.53 -17.98
CA PRO A 265 -1.29 -31.77 -17.19
C PRO A 265 -0.22 -31.97 -16.13
N ALA A 266 -0.40 -32.91 -15.19
CA ALA A 266 0.56 -33.21 -14.13
C ALA A 266 1.87 -33.84 -14.68
N SER A 267 1.82 -34.49 -15.82
CA SER A 267 2.97 -35.06 -16.54
C SER A 267 2.75 -35.08 -18.04
N ARG A 268 3.85 -35.11 -18.80
CA ARG A 268 3.83 -35.35 -20.25
C ARG A 268 4.97 -36.26 -20.65
N THR A 269 4.67 -37.22 -21.52
CA THR A 269 5.69 -38.05 -22.20
C THR A 269 5.82 -37.56 -23.64
N VAL A 270 7.03 -37.26 -24.05
CA VAL A 270 7.42 -36.81 -25.40
C VAL A 270 8.64 -37.60 -25.85
N THR A 271 8.98 -37.52 -27.14
CA THR A 271 10.25 -38.04 -27.64
C THR A 271 11.38 -37.13 -27.23
N SER A 272 12.53 -37.67 -26.88
CA SER A 272 13.72 -36.87 -26.53
C SER A 272 14.07 -35.92 -27.70
N GLY A 273 14.32 -34.64 -27.34
CA GLY A 273 14.47 -33.55 -28.31
C GLY A 273 13.20 -32.78 -28.63
N ASP A 274 12.02 -33.29 -28.27
CA ASP A 274 10.75 -32.60 -28.44
C ASP A 274 10.36 -31.76 -27.22
N ASP A 275 9.39 -30.87 -27.42
CA ASP A 275 8.85 -29.98 -26.40
C ASP A 275 7.66 -30.61 -25.66
N ALA A 276 7.73 -30.56 -24.32
CA ALA A 276 6.59 -30.86 -23.47
C ALA A 276 5.96 -29.54 -22.97
N THR A 277 4.65 -29.35 -23.27
CA THR A 277 3.94 -28.10 -22.93
C THR A 277 3.00 -28.29 -21.76
N PHE A 278 2.93 -27.28 -20.89
CA PHE A 278 2.07 -27.23 -19.71
C PHE A 278 1.35 -25.88 -19.63
N THR A 279 0.22 -25.87 -18.95
CA THR A 279 -0.40 -24.62 -18.48
C THR A 279 -0.16 -24.52 -16.98
N GLU A 280 0.60 -23.52 -16.58
CA GLU A 280 0.85 -23.18 -15.20
C GLU A 280 -0.19 -22.19 -14.72
N THR A 281 -0.76 -22.42 -13.54
CA THR A 281 -1.63 -21.46 -12.84
C THR A 281 -0.94 -21.01 -11.59
N VAL A 282 -0.70 -19.71 -11.47
CA VAL A 282 -0.12 -19.06 -10.31
C VAL A 282 -1.21 -18.27 -9.61
N SER A 283 -1.38 -18.46 -8.29
CA SER A 283 -2.41 -17.80 -7.49
C SER A 283 -1.81 -17.24 -6.21
N VAL A 284 -2.16 -16.00 -5.89
CA VAL A 284 -1.76 -15.34 -4.64
C VAL A 284 -2.84 -15.57 -3.59
N GLY A 285 -2.47 -15.99 -2.40
CA GLY A 285 -3.39 -16.19 -1.29
C GLY A 285 -4.07 -14.89 -0.86
N ALA A 286 -5.34 -14.94 -0.46
CA ALA A 286 -6.06 -13.77 0.04
C ALA A 286 -5.44 -13.13 1.29
N GLY A 287 -4.62 -13.89 2.03
CA GLY A 287 -3.88 -13.41 3.20
C GLY A 287 -2.48 -12.87 2.89
N ALA A 288 -2.06 -12.80 1.62
CA ALA A 288 -0.77 -12.24 1.24
C ALA A 288 -0.66 -10.77 1.66
N VAL A 289 0.50 -10.40 2.18
CA VAL A 289 0.74 -9.05 2.69
C VAL A 289 0.96 -8.09 1.53
N PRO A 290 0.15 -7.04 1.36
CA PRO A 290 0.37 -6.03 0.34
C PRO A 290 1.77 -5.41 0.43
N GLY A 291 2.43 -5.17 -0.71
CA GLY A 291 3.79 -4.63 -0.78
C GLY A 291 4.88 -5.66 -0.48
N SER A 292 4.55 -6.94 -0.26
CA SER A 292 5.54 -8.01 -0.12
C SER A 292 5.93 -8.63 -1.46
N THR A 293 7.05 -9.35 -1.47
CA THR A 293 7.46 -10.21 -2.58
C THR A 293 7.44 -11.65 -2.10
N VAL A 294 6.76 -12.53 -2.83
CA VAL A 294 6.69 -13.96 -2.56
C VAL A 294 7.25 -14.73 -3.75
N THR A 295 7.91 -15.87 -3.49
CA THR A 295 8.62 -16.62 -4.52
C THR A 295 8.28 -18.10 -4.46
N CYS A 296 8.43 -18.78 -5.59
CA CYS A 296 8.34 -20.24 -5.69
C CYS A 296 9.29 -20.73 -6.80
N LYS A 297 9.84 -21.92 -6.63
CA LYS A 297 10.58 -22.62 -7.68
C LYS A 297 9.81 -23.83 -8.14
N VAL A 298 9.83 -24.06 -9.44
CA VAL A 298 9.27 -25.24 -10.09
C VAL A 298 10.41 -26.01 -10.76
N ASP A 299 10.73 -27.17 -10.24
CA ASP A 299 11.71 -28.07 -10.84
C ASP A 299 10.99 -29.03 -11.79
N PHE A 300 11.40 -29.04 -13.05
CA PHE A 300 10.89 -30.00 -14.05
C PHE A 300 11.85 -31.20 -14.10
N LEU A 301 11.29 -32.36 -13.80
CA LEU A 301 12.03 -33.62 -13.73
C LEU A 301 11.84 -34.41 -15.03
N LEU A 302 12.94 -34.84 -15.62
CA LEU A 302 12.97 -35.65 -16.81
C LEU A 302 13.29 -37.10 -16.42
N ASN A 303 12.34 -38.02 -16.60
CA ASN A 303 12.41 -39.40 -16.09
C ASN A 303 12.74 -39.46 -14.57
N GLY A 304 12.23 -38.46 -13.80
CA GLY A 304 12.49 -38.34 -12.36
C GLY A 304 13.80 -37.64 -11.98
N ALA A 305 14.65 -37.26 -12.92
CA ALA A 305 15.92 -36.55 -12.67
C ALA A 305 15.78 -35.05 -12.95
N LEU A 306 16.30 -34.22 -12.03
CA LEU A 306 16.47 -32.78 -12.25
C LEU A 306 17.81 -32.56 -12.99
N SER A 307 17.77 -31.75 -14.03
CA SER A 307 18.94 -31.34 -14.81
C SER A 307 19.13 -29.82 -14.76
N PRO A 308 20.36 -29.31 -14.99
CA PRO A 308 20.61 -27.88 -15.12
C PRO A 308 19.74 -27.25 -16.22
N GLY A 309 19.15 -26.06 -15.94
CA GLY A 309 18.27 -25.35 -16.86
C GLY A 309 16.79 -25.78 -16.82
N PHE A 310 16.43 -26.72 -15.94
CA PHE A 310 15.05 -27.23 -15.80
C PHE A 310 14.36 -26.76 -14.51
N THR A 311 14.85 -25.68 -13.91
CA THR A 311 14.19 -25.00 -12.78
C THR A 311 13.67 -23.65 -13.27
N GLU A 312 12.42 -23.39 -12.95
CA GLU A 312 11.79 -22.08 -13.08
C GLU A 312 11.83 -21.36 -11.74
N THR A 313 11.95 -20.02 -11.78
CA THR A 313 11.76 -19.15 -10.62
C THR A 313 10.55 -18.25 -10.87
N ILE A 314 9.60 -18.27 -9.94
CA ILE A 314 8.44 -17.37 -9.94
C ILE A 314 8.68 -16.31 -8.86
N ILE A 315 8.59 -15.04 -9.25
CA ILE A 315 8.69 -13.87 -8.38
C ILE A 315 7.37 -13.12 -8.48
N GLU A 316 6.66 -13.02 -7.38
CA GLU A 316 5.38 -12.30 -7.33
C GLU A 316 5.52 -11.08 -6.42
N HIS A 317 5.27 -9.89 -6.98
CA HIS A 317 5.19 -8.64 -6.24
C HIS A 317 3.73 -8.36 -5.90
N VAL A 318 3.36 -8.51 -4.64
CA VAL A 318 2.00 -8.22 -4.19
C VAL A 318 1.81 -6.70 -4.13
N PRO A 319 0.91 -6.10 -4.93
CA PRO A 319 0.72 -4.66 -4.93
C PRO A 319 0.35 -4.11 -3.55
N LYS A 320 0.79 -2.89 -3.24
CA LYS A 320 0.36 -2.19 -2.02
C LYS A 320 -1.14 -1.97 -2.02
N ALA A 321 -1.75 -2.01 -0.84
CA ALA A 321 -3.14 -1.63 -0.64
C ALA A 321 -3.35 -0.15 -0.98
N THR A 322 -4.52 0.18 -1.50
CA THR A 322 -4.88 1.55 -1.84
C THR A 322 -5.97 2.04 -0.88
N PRO A 323 -5.60 2.67 0.24
CA PRO A 323 -6.57 3.21 1.18
C PRO A 323 -7.31 4.41 0.59
N SER A 324 -8.49 4.69 1.12
CA SER A 324 -9.18 5.97 0.98
C SER A 324 -9.00 6.81 2.23
N ILE A 325 -9.03 8.13 2.09
CA ILE A 325 -8.95 9.09 3.19
C ILE A 325 -10.23 9.92 3.24
N ALA A 326 -10.85 10.00 4.41
CA ALA A 326 -11.93 10.91 4.71
C ALA A 326 -11.50 11.79 5.88
N THR A 327 -11.87 13.07 5.86
CA THR A 327 -11.53 14.02 6.92
C THR A 327 -12.78 14.60 7.55
N THR A 328 -12.68 15.06 8.79
CA THR A 328 -13.78 15.70 9.53
C THR A 328 -13.19 16.90 10.28
N PRO A 329 -13.46 18.12 9.79
CA PRO A 329 -13.00 19.33 10.44
C PRO A 329 -13.77 19.62 11.73
N SER A 330 -13.19 20.44 12.59
CA SER A 330 -13.87 20.99 13.74
C SER A 330 -15.12 21.77 13.31
N GLY A 331 -16.09 21.91 14.23
CA GLY A 331 -17.25 22.77 14.00
C GLY A 331 -16.88 24.25 13.84
N PRO A 332 -17.87 25.11 13.55
CA PRO A 332 -17.66 26.54 13.47
C PRO A 332 -17.06 27.11 14.77
N VAL A 333 -16.10 28.03 14.65
CA VAL A 333 -15.47 28.70 15.78
C VAL A 333 -15.50 30.22 15.60
N PRO A 334 -15.50 31.02 16.67
CA PRO A 334 -15.31 32.48 16.56
C PRO A 334 -13.88 32.81 16.10
N ALA A 335 -13.70 33.99 15.53
CA ALA A 335 -12.37 34.55 15.25
C ALA A 335 -11.52 34.58 16.52
N GLY A 336 -10.25 34.11 16.43
CA GLY A 336 -9.37 33.86 17.58
C GLY A 336 -9.50 32.45 18.15
N GLY A 337 -10.48 31.66 17.71
CA GLY A 337 -10.66 30.26 18.10
C GLY A 337 -9.73 29.30 17.35
N ASN A 338 -9.76 28.05 17.79
CA ASN A 338 -8.93 26.96 17.24
C ASN A 338 -9.74 26.09 16.29
N VAL A 339 -9.20 25.90 15.10
CA VAL A 339 -9.69 24.92 14.12
C VAL A 339 -8.77 23.71 14.09
N SER A 340 -9.34 22.54 13.85
CA SER A 340 -8.60 21.28 13.69
C SER A 340 -9.29 20.39 12.67
N ASP A 341 -8.60 19.34 12.21
CA ASP A 341 -9.13 18.33 11.32
C ASP A 341 -8.70 16.94 11.76
N THR A 342 -9.53 15.94 11.49
CA THR A 342 -9.27 14.54 11.79
C THR A 342 -9.45 13.71 10.53
N ALA A 343 -8.40 12.99 10.13
CA ALA A 343 -8.41 12.07 9.01
C ALA A 343 -8.71 10.65 9.49
N THR A 344 -9.48 9.92 8.67
CA THR A 344 -9.75 8.49 8.83
C THR A 344 -9.40 7.76 7.54
N LEU A 345 -8.52 6.77 7.64
CA LEU A 345 -8.12 5.88 6.55
C LEU A 345 -9.00 4.63 6.56
N SER A 346 -9.44 4.18 5.38
CA SER A 346 -10.20 2.94 5.23
C SER A 346 -9.74 2.15 3.99
N GLY A 347 -9.86 0.81 4.03
CA GLY A 347 -9.46 -0.06 2.93
C GLY A 347 -7.95 -0.29 2.83
N GLY A 348 -7.14 0.21 3.76
CA GLY A 348 -5.70 -0.07 3.85
C GLY A 348 -5.39 -1.35 4.63
N TYR A 349 -4.13 -1.78 4.54
CA TYR A 349 -3.59 -2.91 5.30
C TYR A 349 -2.79 -2.38 6.50
N HIS A 350 -3.38 -2.38 7.70
CA HIS A 350 -2.76 -1.90 8.95
C HIS A 350 -1.98 -0.58 8.78
N PRO A 351 -2.64 0.50 8.33
CA PRO A 351 -1.95 1.72 7.95
C PRO A 351 -1.19 2.33 9.12
N THR A 352 0.05 2.75 8.84
CA THR A 352 1.00 3.41 9.74
C THR A 352 1.53 4.69 9.09
N GLY A 353 2.50 5.37 9.72
CA GLY A 353 3.07 6.59 9.16
C GLY A 353 2.32 7.84 9.57
N THR A 354 2.19 8.83 8.67
CA THR A 354 1.68 10.16 9.01
C THR A 354 0.66 10.69 8.01
N VAL A 355 -0.20 11.59 8.50
CA VAL A 355 -1.05 12.43 7.66
C VAL A 355 -0.58 13.88 7.78
N THR A 356 -0.29 14.51 6.66
CA THR A 356 -0.01 15.94 6.57
C THR A 356 -1.30 16.69 6.29
N PHE A 357 -1.69 17.59 7.21
CA PHE A 357 -2.85 18.46 7.10
C PHE A 357 -2.40 19.86 6.68
N GLN A 358 -3.05 20.42 5.69
CA GLN A 358 -2.81 21.77 5.18
C GLN A 358 -4.09 22.59 5.25
N LEU A 359 -4.02 23.77 5.87
CA LEU A 359 -5.13 24.71 5.98
C LEU A 359 -4.93 25.86 5.01
N PHE A 360 -5.98 26.25 4.31
CA PHE A 360 -5.97 27.26 3.26
C PHE A 360 -6.96 28.39 3.55
N GLU A 361 -6.61 29.59 3.10
CA GLU A 361 -7.44 30.80 3.25
C GLU A 361 -8.80 30.70 2.50
N PRO A 362 -9.81 31.46 2.92
CA PRO A 362 -11.14 31.47 2.28
C PRO A 362 -11.11 31.70 0.78
N GLY A 363 -10.17 32.47 0.25
CA GLY A 363 -10.01 32.77 -1.18
C GLY A 363 -9.30 31.70 -1.99
N ASP A 364 -8.55 30.78 -1.34
CA ASP A 364 -7.77 29.73 -2.00
C ASP A 364 -8.63 28.49 -2.24
N THR A 365 -9.48 28.54 -3.27
CA THR A 365 -10.36 27.44 -3.64
C THR A 365 -9.63 26.27 -4.31
N GLY A 366 -8.39 26.46 -4.73
CA GLY A 366 -7.54 25.46 -5.38
C GLY A 366 -6.55 24.80 -4.42
N CYS A 367 -6.50 25.21 -3.15
CA CYS A 367 -5.54 24.72 -2.14
C CYS A 367 -4.08 24.84 -2.61
N ALA A 368 -3.72 26.00 -3.16
CA ALA A 368 -2.40 26.22 -3.74
C ALA A 368 -1.36 26.64 -2.69
N THR A 369 -1.76 27.47 -1.70
CA THR A 369 -0.84 28.06 -0.73
C THR A 369 -1.36 27.88 0.69
N PRO A 370 -0.85 26.89 1.45
CA PRO A 370 -1.32 26.65 2.82
C PRO A 370 -0.83 27.74 3.78
N ILE A 371 -1.72 28.21 4.65
CA ILE A 371 -1.40 29.14 5.75
C ILE A 371 -0.90 28.41 6.99
N ALA A 372 -1.21 27.12 7.10
CA ALA A 372 -0.68 26.27 8.16
C ALA A 372 -0.52 24.83 7.65
N THR A 373 0.55 24.20 8.12
CA THR A 373 0.79 22.76 7.88
C THR A 373 0.98 22.08 9.24
N ARG A 374 0.34 20.93 9.42
CA ARG A 374 0.39 20.09 10.62
C ARG A 374 0.58 18.65 10.23
N THR A 375 1.19 17.85 11.11
CA THR A 375 1.39 16.41 10.89
C THR A 375 0.82 15.65 12.05
N GLY A 376 -0.05 14.69 11.75
CA GLY A 376 -0.60 13.74 12.71
C GLY A 376 -0.07 12.33 12.45
N THR A 377 0.24 11.57 13.49
CA THR A 377 0.62 10.16 13.37
C THR A 377 -0.64 9.30 13.23
N VAL A 378 -0.62 8.34 12.33
CA VAL A 378 -1.71 7.39 12.14
C VAL A 378 -1.75 6.43 13.32
N SER A 379 -2.87 6.36 14.02
CA SER A 379 -3.13 5.43 15.12
C SER A 379 -3.48 4.03 14.60
N GLY A 380 -3.48 3.02 15.47
CA GLY A 380 -3.87 1.65 15.12
C GLY A 380 -5.32 1.50 14.61
N SER A 381 -6.18 2.51 14.82
CA SER A 381 -7.53 2.59 14.25
C SER A 381 -7.58 3.22 12.85
N GLY A 382 -6.44 3.61 12.28
CA GLY A 382 -6.37 4.29 10.99
C GLY A 382 -6.73 5.78 11.05
N THR A 383 -6.70 6.41 12.24
CA THR A 383 -7.02 7.84 12.42
C THR A 383 -5.79 8.68 12.71
N ALA A 384 -5.81 9.94 12.27
CA ALA A 384 -4.81 10.95 12.60
C ALA A 384 -5.48 12.31 12.80
N ALA A 385 -4.92 13.16 13.69
CA ALA A 385 -5.44 14.49 13.96
C ALA A 385 -4.39 15.57 13.67
N SER A 386 -4.83 16.72 13.15
CA SER A 386 -3.97 17.85 12.82
C SER A 386 -3.43 18.58 14.07
N GLY A 387 -4.12 18.48 15.20
CA GLY A 387 -3.97 19.42 16.29
C GLY A 387 -4.60 20.78 15.95
N ASN A 388 -4.47 21.73 16.88
CA ASN A 388 -5.13 23.03 16.80
C ASN A 388 -4.34 24.05 15.95
N VAL A 389 -5.08 24.88 15.18
CA VAL A 389 -4.58 26.08 14.51
C VAL A 389 -5.48 27.26 14.88
N THR A 390 -4.92 28.31 15.47
CA THR A 390 -5.66 29.52 15.85
C THR A 390 -5.86 30.42 14.64
N ILE A 391 -7.11 30.82 14.35
CA ILE A 391 -7.46 31.64 13.20
C ILE A 391 -8.04 32.97 13.64
N GLY A 392 -7.39 34.07 13.24
CA GLY A 392 -7.77 35.44 13.60
C GLY A 392 -8.85 36.05 12.71
N ALA A 393 -8.86 35.77 11.43
CA ALA A 393 -9.81 36.35 10.48
C ALA A 393 -11.04 35.46 10.28
N ALA A 394 -12.21 36.08 10.17
CA ALA A 394 -13.45 35.39 9.85
C ALA A 394 -13.47 34.93 8.37
N GLY A 395 -14.09 33.77 8.10
CA GLY A 395 -14.22 33.25 6.74
C GLY A 395 -14.40 31.75 6.73
N THR A 396 -14.53 31.19 5.53
CA THR A 396 -14.62 29.73 5.32
C THR A 396 -13.28 29.21 4.84
N TYR A 397 -12.56 28.53 5.70
CA TYR A 397 -11.26 27.91 5.45
C TYR A 397 -11.45 26.50 4.92
N ARG A 398 -10.37 25.96 4.28
CA ARG A 398 -10.38 24.61 3.73
C ARG A 398 -9.22 23.81 4.29
N TRP A 399 -9.48 22.53 4.57
CA TRP A 399 -8.46 21.55 4.90
C TRP A 399 -8.21 20.63 3.70
N ALA A 400 -6.96 20.23 3.51
CA ALA A 400 -6.58 19.08 2.71
C ALA A 400 -5.63 18.21 3.53
N ALA A 401 -5.83 16.91 3.44
CA ALA A 401 -5.04 15.92 4.18
C ALA A 401 -4.39 14.93 3.23
N THR A 402 -3.09 14.68 3.41
CA THR A 402 -2.32 13.73 2.61
C THR A 402 -1.72 12.67 3.52
N TYR A 403 -2.12 11.43 3.33
CA TYR A 403 -1.48 10.27 3.95
C TYR A 403 -0.18 9.94 3.22
N SER A 404 0.91 9.74 3.96
CA SER A 404 2.25 9.47 3.40
C SER A 404 2.36 8.13 2.67
N GLY A 405 1.46 7.20 2.93
CA GLY A 405 1.68 5.79 2.63
C GLY A 405 2.69 5.16 3.61
N ASP A 406 2.87 3.84 3.48
CA ASP A 406 3.86 3.06 4.23
C ASP A 406 4.39 1.88 3.39
N ALA A 407 5.00 0.86 4.02
CA ALA A 407 5.51 -0.33 3.34
C ALA A 407 4.40 -1.09 2.60
N HIS A 408 3.16 -1.08 3.13
CA HIS A 408 2.03 -1.90 2.69
C HIS A 408 0.90 -1.10 2.04
N ASN A 409 0.93 0.24 2.13
CA ASN A 409 -0.13 1.13 1.68
C ASN A 409 0.40 2.21 0.76
N ASN A 410 -0.35 2.52 -0.28
CA ASN A 410 -0.10 3.68 -1.14
C ASN A 410 -0.47 4.98 -0.42
N SER A 411 0.14 6.09 -0.82
CA SER A 411 -0.27 7.42 -0.40
C SER A 411 -1.63 7.79 -0.98
N VAL A 412 -2.37 8.65 -0.27
CA VAL A 412 -3.66 9.18 -0.73
C VAL A 412 -3.89 10.58 -0.19
N THR A 413 -4.51 11.45 -0.98
CA THR A 413 -4.84 12.84 -0.63
C THR A 413 -6.33 13.07 -0.71
N SER A 414 -6.90 13.79 0.27
CA SER A 414 -8.30 14.23 0.25
C SER A 414 -8.51 15.34 -0.79
N PRO A 415 -9.72 15.46 -1.39
CA PRO A 415 -10.03 16.58 -2.28
C PRO A 415 -10.02 17.91 -1.53
N CYS A 416 -9.45 18.96 -2.11
CA CYS A 416 -9.42 20.33 -1.57
C CYS A 416 -10.81 20.91 -1.21
N SER A 417 -11.84 20.49 -1.92
CA SER A 417 -13.23 21.00 -1.74
C SER A 417 -14.04 20.24 -0.70
N ALA A 418 -13.52 19.13 -0.19
CA ALA A 418 -14.33 18.23 0.66
C ALA A 418 -14.54 18.79 2.06
N GLU A 419 -13.58 19.56 2.60
CA GLU A 419 -13.54 19.89 4.02
C GLU A 419 -13.45 21.38 4.25
N GLN A 420 -14.50 21.94 4.85
CA GLN A 420 -14.60 23.34 5.16
C GLN A 420 -14.88 23.57 6.65
N VAL A 421 -14.22 24.58 7.21
CA VAL A 421 -14.46 25.05 8.56
C VAL A 421 -14.77 26.56 8.52
N THR A 422 -15.85 26.96 9.19
CA THR A 422 -16.29 28.35 9.25
C THR A 422 -15.74 29.02 10.50
N VAL A 423 -15.06 30.14 10.31
CA VAL A 423 -14.68 31.06 11.38
C VAL A 423 -15.62 32.24 11.36
N THR A 424 -16.41 32.40 12.42
CA THR A 424 -17.42 33.45 12.50
C THR A 424 -16.82 34.75 13.07
N PRO A 425 -17.23 35.94 12.57
CA PRO A 425 -16.71 37.21 13.08
C PRO A 425 -17.16 37.47 14.51
N GLN A 426 -16.34 38.18 15.25
CA GLN A 426 -16.71 38.74 16.54
C GLN A 426 -17.70 39.89 16.33
N ARG A 427 -18.66 40.06 17.26
CA ARG A 427 -19.55 41.22 17.28
C ARG A 427 -18.99 42.29 18.19
N LEU A 428 -18.73 43.48 17.65
CA LEU A 428 -18.11 44.61 18.32
C LEU A 428 -19.18 45.68 18.49
N THR A 429 -19.54 46.03 19.73
CA THR A 429 -20.61 46.96 19.98
C THR A 429 -20.14 48.05 20.96
N GLY A 430 -20.81 49.18 20.99
CA GLY A 430 -20.56 50.27 21.91
C GLY A 430 -21.47 51.45 21.72
N ARG A 431 -21.48 52.32 22.72
CA ARG A 431 -22.18 53.58 22.71
C ARG A 431 -21.42 54.60 23.54
N ALA A 432 -21.42 55.83 23.15
CA ALA A 432 -20.90 56.95 23.92
C ALA A 432 -21.80 58.16 23.85
N TYR A 433 -21.93 58.83 24.95
CA TYR A 433 -22.62 60.13 24.91
C TYR A 433 -22.01 61.10 25.95
N GLY A 434 -22.09 62.41 25.65
CA GLY A 434 -21.56 63.45 26.53
C GLY A 434 -22.37 63.64 27.80
N LEU A 435 -23.65 63.90 27.72
CA LEU A 435 -24.54 64.19 28.84
C LEU A 435 -25.95 63.70 28.65
N THR A 436 -26.56 63.23 29.70
CA THR A 436 -28.01 63.05 29.82
C THR A 436 -28.49 63.58 31.19
N ALA A 437 -29.69 64.14 31.25
CA ALA A 437 -30.23 64.68 32.49
C ALA A 437 -31.75 64.55 32.55
N ASP A 438 -32.21 64.11 33.71
CA ASP A 438 -33.61 64.12 34.11
C ASP A 438 -33.72 64.71 35.49
N ALA A 439 -34.50 65.80 35.68
CA ALA A 439 -34.68 66.40 36.97
C ALA A 439 -36.10 66.94 37.14
N SER A 440 -36.69 66.65 38.31
CA SER A 440 -38.03 67.11 38.68
C SER A 440 -38.07 67.62 40.13
N LEU A 441 -38.96 68.57 40.37
CA LEU A 441 -39.22 69.11 41.71
C LEU A 441 -40.72 69.09 41.98
N ALA A 442 -41.15 68.46 43.07
CA ALA A 442 -42.55 68.33 43.45
C ALA A 442 -43.46 67.81 42.29
N GLY A 443 -42.93 66.89 41.47
CA GLY A 443 -43.62 66.29 40.33
C GLY A 443 -43.59 67.16 39.04
N ILE A 444 -42.96 68.34 39.08
CA ILE A 444 -42.82 69.20 37.88
C ILE A 444 -41.47 68.90 37.24
N GLN A 445 -41.46 68.56 35.98
CA GLN A 445 -40.25 68.35 35.19
C GLN A 445 -39.51 69.68 34.98
N LEU A 446 -38.27 69.77 35.48
CA LEU A 446 -37.41 70.99 35.33
C LEU A 446 -36.42 70.84 34.17
N VAL A 447 -35.88 69.65 34.04
CA VAL A 447 -34.89 69.33 33.00
C VAL A 447 -35.20 67.94 32.43
N ASN A 448 -35.16 67.79 31.12
CA ASN A 448 -35.16 66.52 30.41
C ASN A 448 -34.24 66.69 29.17
N ILE A 449 -33.03 66.16 29.27
CA ILE A 449 -32.05 66.22 28.22
C ILE A 449 -31.73 64.76 27.81
N ALA A 450 -32.14 64.38 26.59
CA ALA A 450 -31.72 63.13 25.98
C ALA A 450 -30.21 63.09 25.82
N PRO A 451 -29.60 61.92 25.72
CA PRO A 451 -28.15 61.79 25.51
C PRO A 451 -27.64 62.67 24.39
N ILE A 452 -26.63 63.56 24.66
CA ILE A 452 -26.07 64.55 23.67
C ILE A 452 -24.60 64.85 23.93
N PRO A 453 -23.71 64.88 22.88
CA PRO A 453 -23.96 64.17 21.65
C PRO A 453 -24.01 62.66 21.90
N ASP A 454 -24.64 61.90 21.05
CA ASP A 454 -24.84 60.46 21.20
C ASP A 454 -24.42 59.73 19.92
N THR A 455 -23.54 58.77 20.04
CA THR A 455 -23.14 57.90 18.91
C THR A 455 -24.29 56.95 18.48
N GLY A 456 -25.30 56.76 19.35
CA GLY A 456 -26.22 55.64 19.26
C GLY A 456 -25.49 54.33 19.58
N HIS A 457 -26.24 53.22 19.59
CA HIS A 457 -25.65 51.88 19.71
C HIS A 457 -25.05 51.46 18.38
N ILE A 458 -23.72 51.34 18.35
CA ILE A 458 -22.95 50.81 17.23
C ILE A 458 -22.86 49.31 17.38
N SER A 459 -23.09 48.56 16.27
CA SER A 459 -22.87 47.12 16.21
C SER A 459 -22.27 46.76 14.87
N THR A 460 -21.06 46.20 14.86
CA THR A 460 -20.29 45.88 13.67
C THR A 460 -19.42 44.66 13.88
N THR A 461 -18.96 44.06 12.79
CA THR A 461 -17.96 42.98 12.78
C THR A 461 -16.62 43.43 12.21
N SER A 462 -16.46 44.71 11.90
CA SER A 462 -15.28 45.26 11.19
C SER A 462 -14.58 46.36 11.99
N THR A 463 -13.33 46.59 11.64
CA THR A 463 -12.54 47.73 12.13
C THR A 463 -13.13 49.04 11.64
N GLY A 464 -13.33 49.99 12.55
CA GLY A 464 -13.84 51.30 12.21
C GLY A 464 -13.93 52.24 13.40
N ALA A 465 -14.33 53.45 13.16
CA ALA A 465 -14.63 54.43 14.18
C ALA A 465 -15.85 55.26 13.82
N THR A 466 -16.77 55.38 14.77
CA THR A 466 -17.92 56.28 14.67
C THR A 466 -17.76 57.39 15.68
N SER A 467 -17.73 58.64 15.21
CA SER A 467 -17.74 59.83 16.04
C SER A 467 -18.87 60.75 15.60
N VAL A 468 -19.51 61.35 16.55
CA VAL A 468 -20.49 62.40 16.30
C VAL A 468 -19.84 63.75 16.46
N PRO A 469 -20.32 64.80 15.76
CA PRO A 469 -19.82 66.14 15.98
C PRO A 469 -19.95 66.55 17.46
N CYS A 470 -18.87 67.14 18.03
CA CYS A 470 -18.91 67.59 19.39
C CYS A 470 -19.95 68.74 19.51
N THR A 471 -20.78 68.66 20.56
CA THR A 471 -21.68 69.75 20.93
C THR A 471 -20.82 70.89 21.55
N ALA A 472 -20.72 72.02 20.85
CA ALA A 472 -19.87 73.12 21.30
C ALA A 472 -20.34 73.74 22.61
N THR A 473 -21.62 73.96 22.77
CA THR A 473 -22.20 74.55 23.98
C THR A 473 -23.64 74.05 24.20
N LEU A 474 -23.93 73.63 25.43
CA LEU A 474 -25.29 73.41 25.94
C LEU A 474 -25.56 74.53 26.96
N SER A 475 -26.75 75.15 26.87
CA SER A 475 -27.14 76.24 27.78
C SER A 475 -28.53 76.00 28.38
N GLY A 476 -28.73 76.38 29.64
CA GLY A 476 -29.94 76.23 30.42
C GLY A 476 -29.68 76.05 31.92
N LEU A 477 -30.49 75.30 32.63
CA LEU A 477 -30.22 74.92 34.02
C LEU A 477 -28.98 73.99 34.14
N ILE A 478 -28.61 73.36 33.04
CA ILE A 478 -27.34 72.67 32.88
C ILE A 478 -26.61 73.34 31.72
N THR A 479 -25.39 73.83 32.01
CA THR A 479 -24.51 74.36 30.96
C THR A 479 -23.33 73.39 30.79
N ALA A 480 -22.94 73.12 29.56
CA ALA A 480 -21.78 72.31 29.28
C ALA A 480 -21.09 72.79 27.98
N HIS A 481 -19.77 72.61 27.91
CA HIS A 481 -18.98 72.98 26.74
C HIS A 481 -18.14 71.81 26.22
N ALA A 482 -17.97 71.75 24.90
CA ALA A 482 -17.16 70.79 24.18
C ALA A 482 -17.45 69.33 24.59
N LEU A 483 -18.74 68.93 24.44
CA LEU A 483 -19.13 67.53 24.70
C LEU A 483 -18.82 66.72 23.45
N CYS A 484 -18.05 65.63 23.59
CA CYS A 484 -17.65 64.75 22.50
C CYS A 484 -17.95 63.28 22.84
N ALA A 485 -18.27 62.47 21.82
CA ALA A 485 -18.53 61.03 21.95
C ALA A 485 -17.98 60.25 20.72
N LYS A 486 -17.36 59.12 20.98
CA LYS A 486 -16.76 58.27 19.95
C LYS A 486 -16.76 56.82 20.35
N VAL A 487 -17.00 55.95 19.39
CA VAL A 487 -16.80 54.49 19.48
C VAL A 487 -15.80 54.07 18.41
N ALA A 488 -14.80 53.28 18.74
CA ALA A 488 -13.82 52.71 17.84
C ALA A 488 -13.78 51.19 18.01
N THR A 489 -13.75 50.45 16.90
CA THR A 489 -13.73 49.00 16.86
C THR A 489 -12.51 48.49 16.10
N THR A 490 -11.99 47.34 16.50
CA THR A 490 -10.88 46.64 15.84
C THR A 490 -11.28 45.17 15.70
N GLU A 491 -11.33 44.66 14.46
CA GLU A 491 -11.81 43.34 14.13
C GLU A 491 -10.98 42.23 14.78
N PHE A 492 -9.65 42.36 14.69
CA PHE A 492 -8.72 41.39 15.28
C PHE A 492 -7.59 42.10 16.04
N PRO A 493 -7.33 41.74 17.28
CA PRO A 493 -7.83 40.60 18.10
C PRO A 493 -9.21 40.79 18.74
N GLY A 494 -10.05 41.63 18.22
CA GLY A 494 -11.39 41.96 18.71
C GLY A 494 -11.37 42.93 19.90
N LYS A 495 -11.67 44.19 19.61
CA LYS A 495 -11.67 45.27 20.61
C LYS A 495 -12.72 46.32 20.30
N SER A 496 -13.52 46.67 21.30
CA SER A 496 -14.40 47.83 21.26
C SER A 496 -13.93 48.85 22.27
N VAL A 497 -13.86 50.13 21.88
CA VAL A 497 -13.47 51.23 22.72
C VAL A 497 -14.50 52.33 22.56
N ALA A 498 -15.17 52.68 23.63
CA ALA A 498 -16.00 53.89 23.70
C ALA A 498 -15.33 54.99 24.55
N THR A 499 -15.46 56.22 24.12
CA THR A 499 -14.93 57.38 24.82
C THR A 499 -15.93 58.52 24.82
N ALA A 500 -16.05 59.22 25.93
CA ALA A 500 -16.82 60.44 26.04
C ALA A 500 -16.04 61.49 26.84
N SER A 501 -16.18 62.74 26.44
CA SER A 501 -15.51 63.85 27.14
C SER A 501 -16.39 65.14 27.21
N ILE A 502 -16.17 65.90 28.24
CA ILE A 502 -16.76 67.21 28.47
C ILE A 502 -15.67 68.12 29.01
N ASP A 503 -15.55 69.36 28.48
CA ASP A 503 -14.53 70.28 28.96
C ASP A 503 -14.95 71.04 30.23
N ASP A 504 -16.20 71.58 30.24
CA ASP A 504 -16.71 72.33 31.40
C ASP A 504 -18.24 72.10 31.53
N THR A 505 -18.72 71.84 32.77
CA THR A 505 -20.12 71.60 33.04
C THR A 505 -20.52 72.28 34.36
N THR A 506 -21.65 72.99 34.32
CA THR A 506 -22.28 73.53 35.54
C THR A 506 -23.74 73.04 35.60
N ILE A 507 -24.12 72.39 36.70
CA ILE A 507 -25.47 71.90 36.99
C ILE A 507 -26.09 72.87 38.02
N GLY A 508 -26.99 73.75 37.55
CA GLY A 508 -27.62 74.79 38.37
C GLY A 508 -29.15 74.57 38.52
N ILE A 509 -29.54 73.38 38.95
CA ILE A 509 -30.96 73.02 39.12
C ILE A 509 -31.47 73.59 40.44
N THR A 510 -32.64 74.27 40.40
CA THR A 510 -33.27 74.88 41.56
C THR A 510 -33.50 73.88 42.71
N GLY A 511 -33.04 74.25 43.92
CA GLY A 511 -33.23 73.42 45.12
C GLY A 511 -32.08 72.48 45.46
N ILE A 512 -31.00 72.47 44.63
CA ILE A 512 -29.76 71.72 44.95
C ILE A 512 -28.56 72.61 44.85
N PRO A 513 -27.46 72.28 45.60
CA PRO A 513 -26.16 73.00 45.46
C PRO A 513 -25.65 72.94 43.99
N VAL A 514 -25.16 74.06 43.49
CA VAL A 514 -24.55 74.09 42.15
C VAL A 514 -23.37 73.17 42.06
N ILE A 515 -23.35 72.32 41.02
CA ILE A 515 -22.24 71.38 40.78
C ILE A 515 -21.45 71.87 39.59
N THR A 516 -20.14 72.04 39.76
CA THR A 516 -19.22 72.46 38.69
C THR A 516 -18.19 71.34 38.49
N VAL A 517 -18.07 70.87 37.27
CA VAL A 517 -17.10 69.83 36.86
C VAL A 517 -16.32 70.36 35.66
N LYS A 518 -14.99 70.19 35.68
CA LYS A 518 -14.13 70.58 34.56
C LYS A 518 -13.29 69.41 34.04
N THR A 519 -13.12 69.37 32.75
CA THR A 519 -12.37 68.38 31.95
C THR A 519 -12.62 66.95 32.44
N ILE A 520 -13.69 66.38 31.93
CA ILE A 520 -14.11 65.03 32.20
C ILE A 520 -13.77 64.14 31.02
N ASN A 521 -13.16 63.00 31.23
CA ASN A 521 -13.00 61.98 30.24
C ASN A 521 -13.40 60.61 30.81
N SER A 522 -14.18 59.84 30.07
CA SER A 522 -14.48 58.44 30.33
C SER A 522 -14.06 57.58 29.15
N SER A 523 -13.62 56.38 29.49
CA SER A 523 -13.31 55.38 28.48
C SER A 523 -13.73 53.99 28.95
N SER A 524 -14.39 53.26 28.10
CA SER A 524 -14.64 51.84 28.25
C SER A 524 -13.98 51.07 27.14
N THR A 525 -13.19 50.07 27.48
CA THR A 525 -12.50 49.18 26.53
C THR A 525 -12.85 47.75 26.83
N THR A 526 -13.38 47.03 25.86
CA THR A 526 -13.72 45.60 25.97
C THR A 526 -13.02 44.77 24.91
N THR A 527 -12.45 43.66 25.34
CA THR A 527 -11.88 42.58 24.52
C THR A 527 -12.45 41.25 25.01
N CYS A 528 -12.22 40.17 24.28
CA CYS A 528 -12.62 38.83 24.72
C CYS A 528 -11.94 38.42 26.05
N ALA A 529 -10.76 38.96 26.36
CA ALA A 529 -10.09 38.72 27.63
C ALA A 529 -10.77 39.41 28.81
N GLY A 530 -11.38 40.59 28.58
CA GLY A 530 -12.03 41.37 29.65
C GLY A 530 -12.32 42.80 29.27
N SER A 531 -12.97 43.52 30.23
CA SER A 531 -13.30 44.93 30.08
C SER A 531 -12.55 45.77 31.11
N THR A 532 -12.17 46.96 30.68
CA THR A 532 -11.52 47.95 31.54
C THR A 532 -12.15 49.33 31.36
N GLY A 533 -12.36 50.05 32.46
CA GLY A 533 -12.92 51.40 32.43
C GLY A 533 -12.00 52.40 33.13
N THR A 534 -11.93 53.60 32.58
CA THR A 534 -11.16 54.69 33.19
C THR A 534 -11.94 55.99 33.15
N THR A 535 -11.76 56.79 34.20
CA THR A 535 -12.31 58.17 34.29
C THR A 535 -11.27 59.09 34.83
N THR A 536 -11.09 60.25 34.18
CA THR A 536 -10.31 61.37 34.65
C THR A 536 -11.20 62.61 34.82
N ILE A 537 -11.05 63.28 35.96
CA ILE A 537 -11.73 64.54 36.27
C ILE A 537 -10.70 65.54 36.75
N ALA A 538 -10.63 66.72 36.12
CA ALA A 538 -9.66 67.76 36.48
C ALA A 538 -10.11 68.60 37.68
N PHE A 539 -11.41 68.85 37.82
CA PHE A 539 -11.97 69.65 38.93
C PHE A 539 -13.43 69.24 39.16
N LEU A 540 -13.81 69.11 40.45
CA LEU A 540 -15.20 68.89 40.87
C LEU A 540 -15.51 69.65 42.14
N LYS A 541 -16.57 70.46 42.11
CA LYS A 541 -17.04 71.26 43.24
C LYS A 541 -18.56 71.08 43.36
N VAL A 542 -19.08 70.94 44.59
CA VAL A 542 -20.52 70.89 44.93
C VAL A 542 -20.82 71.97 45.96
N GLY A 543 -21.58 72.99 45.56
CA GLY A 543 -21.78 74.17 46.38
C GLY A 543 -20.43 74.86 46.74
N ASN A 544 -20.11 74.92 48.00
CA ASN A 544 -18.81 75.42 48.48
C ASN A 544 -17.74 74.34 48.69
N THR A 545 -18.08 73.05 48.58
CA THR A 545 -17.17 71.95 48.84
C THR A 545 -16.42 71.58 47.61
N VAL A 546 -15.12 71.67 47.58
CA VAL A 546 -14.23 71.14 46.54
C VAL A 546 -14.03 69.67 46.81
N VAL A 547 -14.44 68.82 45.84
CA VAL A 547 -14.35 67.33 45.87
C VAL A 547 -13.06 66.89 45.18
N ILE A 548 -12.74 67.44 44.02
CA ILE A 548 -11.52 67.23 43.29
C ILE A 548 -10.92 68.57 42.95
N ALA A 549 -9.66 68.79 43.36
CA ALA A 549 -8.94 70.05 43.17
C ALA A 549 -7.94 70.00 41.99
N GLU A 550 -7.45 68.80 41.61
CA GLU A 550 -6.43 68.56 40.60
C GLU A 550 -6.81 67.38 39.68
N PRO A 551 -6.34 67.31 38.44
CA PRO A 551 -6.62 66.20 37.53
C PRO A 551 -6.27 64.85 38.19
N THR A 552 -7.25 64.01 38.34
CA THR A 552 -7.14 62.76 39.06
C THR A 552 -7.80 61.62 38.32
N ASN A 553 -7.12 60.45 38.24
CA ASN A 553 -7.73 59.18 37.83
C ASN A 553 -8.60 58.66 38.98
N ILE A 554 -9.87 58.52 38.71
CA ILE A 554 -10.84 58.17 39.73
C ILE A 554 -10.94 56.64 39.86
N GLN A 555 -10.90 56.13 41.09
CA GLN A 555 -11.14 54.72 41.35
C GLN A 555 -12.59 54.33 40.96
N PRO A 556 -12.81 53.11 40.45
CA PRO A 556 -14.14 52.65 40.11
C PRO A 556 -15.16 52.79 41.24
N ASN A 557 -16.36 53.27 40.91
CA ASN A 557 -17.50 53.38 41.81
C ASN A 557 -17.22 54.22 43.10
N THR A 558 -16.39 55.28 42.96
CA THR A 558 -16.10 56.18 44.07
C THR A 558 -17.34 56.99 44.45
N LYS A 559 -17.87 56.81 45.66
CA LYS A 559 -19.05 57.51 46.18
C LYS A 559 -18.65 58.77 46.95
N VAL A 560 -19.35 59.87 46.67
CA VAL A 560 -19.17 61.15 47.33
C VAL A 560 -20.52 61.72 47.68
N ASP A 561 -20.76 61.98 48.98
CA ASP A 561 -22.00 62.54 49.45
C ASP A 561 -21.75 63.98 50.01
N VAL A 562 -22.45 64.95 49.40
CA VAL A 562 -22.39 66.35 49.82
C VAL A 562 -23.81 66.82 50.08
N GLY A 563 -24.26 66.70 51.36
CA GLY A 563 -25.61 67.00 51.78
C GLY A 563 -26.63 66.10 51.07
N VAL A 564 -27.57 66.70 50.27
CA VAL A 564 -28.59 65.97 49.56
C VAL A 564 -28.08 65.43 48.18
N VAL A 565 -26.91 65.83 47.73
CA VAL A 565 -26.28 65.44 46.50
C VAL A 565 -25.43 64.20 46.70
N LYS A 566 -25.78 63.12 45.99
CA LYS A 566 -24.97 61.89 45.94
C LYS A 566 -24.33 61.78 44.57
N LEU A 567 -23.02 61.56 44.59
CA LEU A 567 -22.24 61.37 43.36
C LEU A 567 -21.64 59.95 43.36
N VAL A 568 -21.69 59.31 42.21
CA VAL A 568 -20.86 58.15 41.91
C VAL A 568 -19.92 58.56 40.80
N LEU A 569 -18.63 58.60 41.13
CA LEU A 569 -17.54 58.95 40.19
C LEU A 569 -16.96 57.66 39.62
N ASN A 570 -16.64 57.67 38.34
CA ASN A 570 -16.17 56.47 37.60
C ASN A 570 -17.08 55.27 37.89
N GLU A 571 -18.41 55.50 37.76
CA GLU A 571 -19.37 54.43 37.92
C GLU A 571 -19.20 53.39 36.83
N GLN A 572 -18.86 52.17 37.23
CA GLN A 572 -18.63 51.05 36.34
C GLN A 572 -19.66 49.95 36.54
N THR A 573 -20.38 49.64 35.48
CA THR A 573 -21.37 48.55 35.47
C THR A 573 -20.96 47.53 34.41
N ALA A 574 -20.48 46.37 34.85
CA ALA A 574 -20.18 45.27 33.97
C ALA A 574 -21.48 44.47 33.64
N PHE A 575 -21.55 43.97 32.44
CA PHE A 575 -22.65 43.09 32.00
C PHE A 575 -22.10 41.95 31.14
N THR A 576 -22.86 40.84 31.02
CA THR A 576 -22.46 39.62 30.31
C THR A 576 -23.55 39.11 29.35
N THR A 577 -24.66 39.79 29.29
CA THR A 577 -25.82 39.40 28.45
C THR A 577 -26.37 40.63 27.71
N PRO A 578 -26.54 40.58 26.38
CA PRO A 578 -26.28 39.45 25.48
C PRO A 578 -24.78 39.25 25.22
N ASP A 579 -23.93 40.24 25.45
CA ASP A 579 -22.51 40.28 25.21
C ASP A 579 -21.75 40.65 26.47
N LYS A 580 -20.43 40.43 26.49
CA LYS A 580 -19.57 40.86 27.60
C LYS A 580 -19.19 42.32 27.43
N GLY A 581 -19.46 43.16 28.40
CA GLY A 581 -19.22 44.56 28.26
C GLY A 581 -19.09 45.33 29.59
N LEU A 582 -18.86 46.62 29.44
CA LEU A 582 -18.70 47.56 30.54
C LEU A 582 -19.27 48.94 30.15
N THR A 583 -20.16 49.47 30.98
CA THR A 583 -20.57 50.87 30.93
C THR A 583 -19.76 51.66 31.98
N VAL A 584 -19.21 52.82 31.58
CA VAL A 584 -18.44 53.74 32.43
C VAL A 584 -19.12 55.12 32.39
N ASN A 585 -19.69 55.54 33.48
CA ASN A 585 -20.18 56.93 33.65
C ASN A 585 -19.17 57.71 34.46
N ALA A 586 -18.62 58.79 33.90
CA ALA A 586 -17.60 59.55 34.60
C ALA A 586 -18.13 60.20 35.90
N VAL A 587 -19.29 60.83 35.83
CA VAL A 587 -19.98 61.40 36.99
C VAL A 587 -21.48 61.07 36.86
N HIS A 588 -22.01 60.38 37.84
CA HIS A 588 -23.42 60.12 37.99
C HIS A 588 -23.94 60.87 39.22
N VAL A 589 -24.80 61.86 39.00
CA VAL A 589 -25.38 62.70 40.02
C VAL A 589 -26.79 62.25 40.34
N THR A 590 -27.09 61.90 41.57
CA THR A 590 -28.43 61.63 42.04
C THR A 590 -28.78 62.53 43.25
N VAL A 591 -29.97 63.05 43.26
CA VAL A 591 -30.51 63.78 44.40
C VAL A 591 -31.91 63.21 44.71
N ASP A 592 -32.10 62.91 45.99
CA ASP A 592 -33.42 62.56 46.52
C ASP A 592 -33.63 63.36 47.83
N ALA A 593 -34.22 64.51 47.71
CA ALA A 593 -34.52 65.35 48.84
C ALA A 593 -35.93 65.08 49.31
N LEU A 594 -36.08 64.18 50.30
CA LEU A 594 -37.35 63.83 50.95
C LEU A 594 -38.49 63.44 49.98
N GLY A 595 -38.15 62.87 48.82
CA GLY A 595 -39.11 62.51 47.73
C GLY A 595 -39.64 63.70 46.93
N LEU A 596 -39.22 64.94 47.26
CA LEU A 596 -39.70 66.15 46.57
C LEU A 596 -38.80 66.56 45.36
N ALA A 597 -37.51 66.36 45.45
CA ALA A 597 -36.55 66.61 44.34
C ALA A 597 -35.93 65.33 43.87
N LYS A 598 -36.11 64.98 42.61
CA LYS A 598 -35.47 63.83 41.95
C LYS A 598 -34.56 64.37 40.85
N THR A 599 -33.32 63.95 40.86
CA THR A 599 -32.34 64.34 39.82
C THR A 599 -31.52 63.11 39.44
N ASN A 600 -31.39 62.91 38.17
CA ASN A 600 -30.54 61.88 37.58
C ASN A 600 -29.77 62.50 36.43
N VAL A 601 -28.46 62.77 36.60
CA VAL A 601 -27.61 63.37 35.60
C VAL A 601 -26.37 62.48 35.40
N VAL A 602 -26.14 62.09 34.17
CA VAL A 602 -24.93 61.33 33.81
C VAL A 602 -24.05 62.22 32.89
N LEU A 603 -22.80 62.39 33.27
CA LEU A 603 -21.81 63.10 32.50
C LEU A 603 -20.76 62.15 31.95
N ALA A 604 -20.48 62.24 30.64
CA ALA A 604 -19.49 61.45 29.92
C ALA A 604 -19.66 59.94 30.14
N SER A 605 -20.56 59.34 29.38
CA SER A 605 -20.85 57.89 29.41
C SER A 605 -20.21 57.18 28.25
N ALA A 606 -19.50 56.11 28.55
CA ALA A 606 -18.87 55.26 27.55
C ALA A 606 -19.20 53.79 27.82
N GLU A 607 -19.76 53.08 26.82
CA GLU A 607 -20.13 51.67 26.86
C GLU A 607 -19.46 50.93 25.72
N SER A 608 -18.77 49.84 26.04
CA SER A 608 -18.18 48.95 25.08
C SER A 608 -18.51 47.51 25.41
N ASP A 609 -18.81 46.71 24.39
CA ASP A 609 -19.01 45.26 24.55
C ASP A 609 -18.53 44.47 23.35
N ILE A 610 -18.39 43.15 23.53
CA ILE A 610 -17.95 42.20 22.53
C ILE A 610 -18.71 40.89 22.70
N GLY A 611 -19.25 40.40 21.59
CA GLY A 611 -19.89 39.10 21.49
C GLY A 611 -19.17 38.15 20.56
N ASN A 612 -19.58 36.87 20.64
CA ASN A 612 -18.99 35.80 19.82
C ASN A 612 -17.47 35.65 20.08
N CYS A 613 -17.08 35.59 21.34
CA CYS A 613 -15.69 35.32 21.75
C CYS A 613 -15.36 33.82 21.69
N PRO A 614 -14.07 33.43 21.43
CA PRO A 614 -13.63 32.05 21.40
C PRO A 614 -13.65 31.37 22.79
#